data_f206dc0358b6a805d8aeef3da971442c
#
_entry.id   f206dc0358b6a805d8aeef3da971442c
#
_cell.length_a   1.000
_cell.length_b   1.000
_cell.length_c   1.000
_cell.angle_alpha   90.00
_cell.angle_beta   90.00
_cell.angle_gamma   90.00
#
_symmetry.space_group_name_H-M   'P 1'
#
loop_
_entity.id
_entity.type
_entity.pdbx_description
1 polymer ?
#
loop_
_entity_poly.entity_id
_entity_poly.type
_entity_poly.pdbx_seq_one_letter_code
_entity_poly.pdbx_strand_id
1 'polypeptide(L)'
;MDYGVSTKRILSPSWWIKNTLLMPGKLSSGNIKKAAKEYIPLSIGGFSRECIGEAVLAKKEGFHGAIQIFPVGCMPEIVSKSILTTVSKDKNFPIMSLVVDEMTGEAGYITRIEAFVDLLERRQEKCII
;
A
#
# COMPACT_ATOMS: atom_id res chain seq x y z
N MET A 1 20.47 4.30 4.83
CA MET A 1 20.71 3.03 5.53
C MET A 1 20.05 1.93 4.73
N ASP A 2 20.74 0.83 4.51
CA ASP A 2 20.20 -0.33 3.79
C ASP A 2 19.67 -1.32 4.83
N TYR A 3 18.34 -1.51 4.86
CA TYR A 3 17.68 -2.41 5.83
C TYR A 3 17.60 -3.86 5.30
N GLY A 4 18.31 -4.19 4.20
CA GLY A 4 18.27 -5.52 3.61
C GLY A 4 16.91 -5.94 3.03
N VAL A 5 15.98 -5.00 2.88
CA VAL A 5 14.62 -5.26 2.41
C VAL A 5 14.45 -4.83 0.97
N SER A 6 14.00 -5.74 0.12
CA SER A 6 13.64 -5.41 -1.26
C SER A 6 12.29 -4.71 -1.30
N THR A 7 12.24 -3.55 -1.94
CA THR A 7 11.01 -2.76 -2.09
C THR A 7 10.58 -2.66 -3.53
N LYS A 8 9.28 -2.76 -3.78
CA LYS A 8 8.64 -2.53 -5.09
C LYS A 8 7.70 -1.33 -4.99
N ARG A 9 8.01 -0.29 -5.74
CA ARG A 9 7.09 0.85 -5.87
C ARG A 9 6.06 0.56 -6.95
N ILE A 10 4.78 0.57 -6.59
CA ILE A 10 3.69 0.18 -7.47
C ILE A 10 3.06 1.42 -8.11
N LEU A 11 2.53 2.32 -7.28
CA LEU A 11 1.94 3.57 -7.76
C LEU A 11 3.02 4.64 -7.98
N SER A 12 3.14 5.12 -9.20
CA SER A 12 4.08 6.18 -9.58
C SER A 12 3.45 7.10 -10.63
N PRO A 13 3.95 8.34 -10.80
CA PRO A 13 3.49 9.23 -11.87
C PRO A 13 3.62 8.59 -13.25
N SER A 14 4.69 7.86 -13.50
CA SER A 14 4.91 7.13 -14.76
C SER A 14 3.87 6.03 -14.99
N TRP A 15 3.49 5.30 -13.93
CA TRP A 15 2.42 4.32 -13.96
C TRP A 15 1.08 4.99 -14.34
N TRP A 16 0.79 6.14 -13.73
CA TRP A 16 -0.43 6.89 -13.98
C TRP A 16 -0.51 7.39 -15.44
N ILE A 17 0.55 8.00 -15.95
CA ILE A 17 0.62 8.47 -17.35
C ILE A 17 0.40 7.29 -18.29
N LYS A 18 1.09 6.19 -18.07
CA LYS A 18 0.98 4.99 -18.91
C LYS A 18 -0.45 4.42 -18.93
N ASN A 19 -1.10 4.34 -17.81
CA ASN A 19 -2.45 3.77 -17.71
C ASN A 19 -3.56 4.73 -18.15
N THR A 20 -3.36 6.03 -17.98
CA THR A 20 -4.39 7.05 -18.30
C THR A 20 -4.27 7.53 -19.74
N LEU A 21 -3.06 7.78 -20.23
CA LEU A 21 -2.84 8.42 -21.52
C LEU A 21 -2.51 7.42 -22.65
N LEU A 22 -1.64 6.44 -22.38
CA LEU A 22 -1.14 5.54 -23.42
C LEU A 22 -1.96 4.26 -23.59
N MET A 23 -2.63 3.78 -22.53
CA MET A 23 -3.43 2.53 -22.57
C MET A 23 -4.66 2.62 -21.68
N PRO A 24 -5.66 3.43 -22.03
CA PRO A 24 -6.91 3.46 -21.28
C PRO A 24 -7.61 2.10 -21.40
N GLY A 25 -7.64 1.34 -20.30
CA GLY A 25 -8.42 0.10 -20.21
C GLY A 25 -7.66 -1.22 -20.24
N LYS A 26 -6.32 -1.28 -20.32
CA LYS A 26 -5.59 -2.55 -20.37
C LYS A 26 -5.16 -3.11 -19.01
N LEU A 27 -5.60 -4.34 -18.81
CA LEU A 27 -5.20 -5.44 -17.91
C LEU A 27 -4.80 -5.12 -16.45
N SER A 28 -3.88 -4.21 -16.18
CA SER A 28 -3.41 -3.94 -14.82
C SER A 28 -4.48 -3.24 -13.97
N SER A 29 -5.09 -2.20 -14.50
CA SER A 29 -6.16 -1.46 -13.83
C SER A 29 -7.42 -2.31 -13.56
N GLY A 30 -7.75 -3.23 -14.46
CA GLY A 30 -8.90 -4.14 -14.30
C GLY A 30 -8.74 -5.10 -13.14
N ASN A 31 -7.57 -5.71 -13.00
CA ASN A 31 -7.27 -6.64 -11.91
C ASN A 31 -7.22 -5.93 -10.56
N ILE A 32 -6.63 -4.74 -10.50
CA ILE A 32 -6.58 -3.91 -9.28
C ILE A 32 -7.99 -3.54 -8.84
N LYS A 33 -8.81 -3.02 -9.76
CA LYS A 33 -10.20 -2.66 -9.46
C LYS A 33 -11.04 -3.87 -9.04
N LYS A 34 -10.82 -5.03 -9.64
CA LYS A 34 -11.48 -6.28 -9.26
C LYS A 34 -11.05 -6.73 -7.86
N ALA A 35 -9.77 -6.63 -7.54
CA ALA A 35 -9.25 -6.97 -6.21
C ALA A 35 -9.77 -6.01 -5.12
N ALA A 36 -9.91 -4.72 -5.44
CA ALA A 36 -10.44 -3.74 -4.52
C ALA A 36 -11.96 -3.89 -4.26
N LYS A 37 -12.70 -4.48 -5.20
CA LYS A 37 -14.18 -4.52 -5.17
C LYS A 37 -14.74 -5.20 -3.92
N GLU A 38 -13.99 -6.14 -3.35
CA GLU A 38 -14.34 -6.83 -2.10
C GLU A 38 -14.47 -5.86 -0.92
N TYR A 39 -13.66 -4.79 -0.91
CA TYR A 39 -13.56 -3.83 0.21
C TYR A 39 -14.15 -2.47 -0.12
N ILE A 40 -14.06 -2.06 -1.39
CA ILE A 40 -14.57 -0.77 -1.86
C ILE A 40 -15.26 -0.94 -3.23
N PRO A 41 -16.58 -1.19 -3.25
CA PRO A 41 -17.33 -1.40 -4.49
C PRO A 41 -17.49 -0.12 -5.33
N LEU A 42 -17.52 1.04 -4.64
CA LEU A 42 -17.70 2.34 -5.29
C LEU A 42 -16.37 3.10 -5.40
N SER A 43 -16.27 3.96 -6.41
CA SER A 43 -15.14 4.89 -6.52
C SER A 43 -15.44 6.13 -5.71
N ILE A 44 -14.52 6.47 -4.79
CA ILE A 44 -14.60 7.68 -3.95
C ILE A 44 -13.65 8.78 -4.43
N GLY A 45 -13.05 8.59 -5.61
CA GLY A 45 -12.04 9.49 -6.17
C GLY A 45 -10.61 9.17 -5.75
N GLY A 46 -9.66 9.92 -6.28
CA GLY A 46 -8.24 9.72 -6.04
C GLY A 46 -7.76 8.32 -6.41
N PHE A 47 -6.76 7.82 -5.71
CA PHE A 47 -6.16 6.49 -5.90
C PHE A 47 -6.63 5.46 -4.86
N SER A 48 -7.71 5.73 -4.15
CA SER A 48 -8.18 4.90 -3.04
C SER A 48 -8.44 3.43 -3.45
N ARG A 49 -9.09 3.21 -4.59
CA ARG A 49 -9.35 1.85 -5.10
C ARG A 49 -8.07 1.17 -5.55
N GLU A 50 -7.19 1.90 -6.19
CA GLU A 50 -5.89 1.42 -6.62
C GLU A 50 -5.03 1.04 -5.41
N CYS A 51 -4.99 1.87 -4.39
CA CYS A 51 -4.25 1.61 -3.16
C CYS A 51 -4.72 0.32 -2.45
N ILE A 52 -6.03 0.14 -2.30
CA ILE A 52 -6.61 -1.05 -1.67
C ILE A 52 -6.38 -2.28 -2.55
N GLY A 53 -6.63 -2.18 -3.86
CA GLY A 53 -6.47 -3.28 -4.79
C GLY A 53 -5.02 -3.77 -4.89
N GLU A 54 -4.07 -2.85 -4.89
CA GLU A 54 -2.64 -3.18 -4.89
C GLU A 54 -2.21 -3.86 -3.59
N ALA A 55 -2.72 -3.43 -2.44
CA ALA A 55 -2.44 -4.11 -1.17
C ALA A 55 -2.93 -5.57 -1.17
N VAL A 56 -4.12 -5.81 -1.72
CA VAL A 56 -4.68 -7.16 -1.87
C VAL A 56 -3.85 -8.00 -2.86
N LEU A 57 -3.42 -7.42 -3.98
CA LEU A 57 -2.60 -8.10 -4.98
C LEU A 57 -1.19 -8.37 -4.45
N ALA A 58 -0.57 -7.43 -3.75
CA ALA A 58 0.75 -7.59 -3.15
C ALA A 58 0.80 -8.83 -2.23
N LYS A 59 -0.23 -9.04 -1.42
CA LYS A 59 -0.33 -10.27 -0.63
C LYS A 59 -0.37 -11.53 -1.48
N LYS A 60 -1.11 -11.52 -2.60
CA LYS A 60 -1.19 -12.66 -3.53
C LYS A 60 0.13 -12.90 -4.27
N GLU A 61 0.88 -11.85 -4.55
CA GLU A 61 2.21 -11.91 -5.17
C GLU A 61 3.32 -12.37 -4.21
N GLY A 62 3.01 -12.59 -2.92
CA GLY A 62 3.96 -13.08 -1.93
C GLY A 62 4.76 -12.01 -1.20
N PHE A 63 4.36 -10.75 -1.29
CA PHE A 63 4.97 -9.69 -0.47
C PHE A 63 4.66 -9.91 1.01
N HIS A 64 5.59 -9.48 1.87
CA HIS A 64 5.49 -9.67 3.32
C HIS A 64 4.71 -8.55 4.02
N GLY A 65 4.61 -7.37 3.41
CA GLY A 65 3.88 -6.22 3.90
C GLY A 65 3.77 -5.11 2.86
N ALA A 66 3.03 -4.07 3.19
CA ALA A 66 2.88 -2.89 2.34
C ALA A 66 2.99 -1.60 3.15
N ILE A 67 3.44 -0.54 2.50
CA ILE A 67 3.47 0.81 3.07
C ILE A 67 2.62 1.72 2.18
N GLN A 68 1.57 2.31 2.77
CA GLN A 68 0.80 3.38 2.16
C GLN A 68 1.45 4.71 2.54
N ILE A 69 1.74 5.54 1.55
CA ILE A 69 2.29 6.89 1.75
C ILE A 69 1.31 7.89 1.15
N PHE A 70 0.87 8.86 1.92
CA PHE A 70 -0.06 9.88 1.45
C PHE A 70 0.11 11.22 2.17
N PRO A 71 -0.21 12.35 1.52
CA PRO A 71 -0.12 13.68 2.14
C PRO A 71 -1.23 13.90 3.15
N VAL A 72 -0.96 14.71 4.16
CA VAL A 72 -1.98 15.14 5.13
C VAL A 72 -3.16 15.79 4.40
N GLY A 73 -4.38 15.50 4.84
CA GLY A 73 -5.60 16.08 4.24
C GLY A 73 -6.10 15.42 2.96
N CYS A 74 -5.45 14.38 2.45
CA CYS A 74 -5.95 13.62 1.29
C CYS A 74 -7.12 12.72 1.69
N MET A 75 -8.34 13.21 1.50
CA MET A 75 -9.57 12.50 1.92
C MET A 75 -9.70 11.07 1.35
N PRO A 76 -9.49 10.80 0.04
CA PRO A 76 -9.56 9.45 -0.49
C PRO A 76 -8.57 8.49 0.18
N GLU A 77 -7.37 8.97 0.51
CA GLU A 77 -6.33 8.16 1.15
C GLU A 77 -6.61 7.93 2.65
N ILE A 78 -7.26 8.88 3.33
CA ILE A 78 -7.73 8.69 4.71
C ILE A 78 -8.77 7.58 4.78
N VAL A 79 -9.71 7.56 3.83
CA VAL A 79 -10.70 6.48 3.72
C VAL A 79 -10.01 5.15 3.40
N SER A 80 -9.06 5.15 2.45
CA SER A 80 -8.26 3.96 2.13
C SER A 80 -7.54 3.40 3.35
N LYS A 81 -6.93 4.26 4.17
CA LYS A 81 -6.26 3.85 5.42
C LYS A 81 -7.20 3.07 6.34
N SER A 82 -8.42 3.55 6.50
CA SER A 82 -9.42 2.87 7.34
C SER A 82 -9.76 1.48 6.81
N ILE A 83 -9.95 1.36 5.50
CA ILE A 83 -10.24 0.09 4.83
C ILE A 83 -9.03 -0.84 4.84
N LEU A 84 -7.82 -0.32 4.62
CA LEU A 84 -6.58 -1.09 4.66
C LEU A 84 -6.34 -1.75 6.03
N THR A 85 -6.85 -1.16 7.10
CA THR A 85 -6.82 -1.81 8.43
C THR A 85 -7.63 -3.11 8.43
N THR A 86 -8.78 -3.15 7.76
CA THR A 86 -9.59 -4.35 7.59
C THR A 86 -8.88 -5.35 6.68
N VAL A 87 -8.36 -4.90 5.53
CA VAL A 87 -7.57 -5.75 4.61
C VAL A 87 -6.40 -6.41 5.32
N SER A 88 -5.68 -5.64 6.17
CA SER A 88 -4.54 -6.13 6.94
C SER A 88 -4.93 -7.28 7.88
N LYS A 89 -6.08 -7.17 8.55
CA LYS A 89 -6.61 -8.22 9.44
C LYS A 89 -7.08 -9.44 8.66
N ASP A 90 -7.92 -9.25 7.66
CA ASP A 90 -8.53 -10.32 6.89
C ASP A 90 -7.51 -11.16 6.11
N LYS A 91 -6.50 -10.52 5.54
CA LYS A 91 -5.46 -11.19 4.75
C LYS A 91 -4.23 -11.55 5.58
N ASN A 92 -4.22 -11.26 6.89
CA ASN A 92 -3.03 -11.41 7.75
C ASN A 92 -1.78 -10.79 7.10
N PHE A 93 -1.93 -9.56 6.59
CA PHE A 93 -0.93 -8.85 5.79
C PHE A 93 -0.61 -7.51 6.43
N PRO A 94 0.59 -7.31 7.02
CA PRO A 94 0.94 -6.06 7.67
C PRO A 94 0.91 -4.89 6.69
N ILE A 95 0.21 -3.83 7.06
CA ILE A 95 0.15 -2.60 6.27
C ILE A 95 0.43 -1.44 7.21
N MET A 96 1.45 -0.64 6.86
CA MET A 96 1.79 0.59 7.57
C MET A 96 1.33 1.79 6.74
N SER A 97 0.74 2.78 7.39
CA SER A 97 0.38 4.06 6.76
C SER A 97 1.29 5.18 7.26
N LEU A 98 1.97 5.83 6.33
CA LEU A 98 2.81 7.01 6.57
C LEU A 98 2.12 8.25 6.01
N VAL A 99 1.77 9.16 6.89
CA VAL A 99 1.25 10.48 6.51
C VAL A 99 2.46 11.39 6.30
N VAL A 100 2.51 12.04 5.15
CA VAL A 100 3.56 13.01 4.82
C VAL A 100 3.02 14.40 5.06
N ASP A 101 3.69 15.12 5.93
CA ASP A 101 3.46 16.53 6.22
C ASP A 101 4.79 17.27 6.33
N GLU A 102 4.72 18.58 6.40
CA GLU A 102 5.88 19.47 6.53
C GLU A 102 6.46 19.48 7.95
N MET A 103 5.73 18.99 8.93
CA MET A 103 6.12 19.00 10.35
C MET A 103 6.82 17.72 10.79
N THR A 104 6.67 16.62 10.05
CA THR A 104 7.26 15.35 10.42
C THR A 104 8.72 15.30 9.98
N GLY A 105 9.63 15.33 10.94
CA GLY A 105 11.06 15.20 10.69
C GLY A 105 11.46 13.82 10.16
N GLU A 106 12.56 13.76 9.39
CA GLU A 106 13.11 12.55 8.82
C GLU A 106 13.28 11.41 9.83
N ALA A 107 13.75 11.72 11.03
CA ALA A 107 13.94 10.73 12.11
C ALA A 107 12.64 10.01 12.49
N GLY A 108 11.50 10.70 12.45
CA GLY A 108 10.20 10.10 12.73
C GLY A 108 9.77 9.07 11.69
N TYR A 109 10.09 9.28 10.42
CA TYR A 109 9.86 8.31 9.35
C TYR A 109 10.79 7.11 9.47
N ILE A 110 12.07 7.35 9.70
CA ILE A 110 13.10 6.31 9.85
C ILE A 110 12.69 5.35 10.95
N THR A 111 12.40 5.85 12.16
CA THR A 111 12.02 5.00 13.30
C THR A 111 10.78 4.14 13.02
N ARG A 112 9.79 4.67 12.32
CA ARG A 112 8.58 3.91 11.94
C ARG A 112 8.88 2.83 10.92
N ILE A 113 9.74 3.12 9.95
CA ILE A 113 10.15 2.15 8.92
C ILE A 113 10.95 1.02 9.57
N GLU A 114 11.90 1.35 10.45
CA GLU A 114 12.69 0.35 11.21
C GLU A 114 11.78 -0.57 12.02
N ALA A 115 10.85 -0.01 12.77
CA ALA A 115 9.89 -0.80 13.54
C ALA A 115 9.02 -1.70 12.66
N PHE A 116 8.67 -1.24 11.46
CA PHE A 116 7.89 -2.04 10.53
C PHE A 116 8.70 -3.18 9.91
N VAL A 117 9.96 -2.94 9.57
CA VAL A 117 10.88 -3.98 9.08
C VAL A 117 11.10 -5.06 10.15
N ASP A 118 11.40 -4.67 11.39
CA ASP A 118 11.54 -5.60 12.52
C ASP A 118 10.26 -6.46 12.72
N LEU A 119 9.09 -5.85 12.59
CA LEU A 119 7.82 -6.58 12.65
C LEU A 119 7.70 -7.62 11.53
N LEU A 120 8.12 -7.29 10.30
CA LEU A 120 8.09 -8.22 9.17
C LEU A 120 9.06 -9.38 9.38
N GLU A 121 10.26 -9.13 9.83
CA GLU A 121 11.29 -10.15 10.12
C GLU A 121 10.80 -11.14 11.18
N ARG A 122 10.30 -10.66 12.31
CA ARG A 122 9.73 -11.51 13.37
C ARG A 122 8.55 -12.36 12.90
N ARG A 123 7.79 -11.88 11.93
CA ARG A 123 6.69 -12.66 11.35
C ARG A 123 7.18 -13.75 10.42
N GLN A 124 8.27 -13.53 9.70
CA GLN A 124 8.91 -14.56 8.86
C GLN A 124 9.50 -15.67 9.71
N GLU A 125 10.22 -15.35 10.76
CA GLU A 125 10.80 -16.34 11.69
C GLU A 125 9.73 -17.26 12.28
N LYS A 126 8.56 -16.73 12.63
CA LYS A 126 7.44 -17.53 13.15
C LYS A 126 6.77 -18.43 12.10
N CYS A 127 6.98 -18.20 10.81
CA CYS A 127 6.44 -19.05 9.74
C CYS A 127 7.36 -20.22 9.38
N ILE A 128 8.56 -20.31 9.97
CA ILE A 128 9.57 -21.35 9.68
C ILE A 128 9.50 -22.50 10.70
N ILE A 129 8.67 -22.36 11.74
CA ILE A 129 8.41 -23.43 12.73
C ILE A 129 7.06 -24.07 12.40
#